data_5244adeb5ea89b2509d7747a29d88169
#
_entry.id   5244adeb5ea89b2509d7747a29d88169
#
_cell.length_a   1.000
_cell.length_b   1.000
_cell.length_c   1.000
_cell.angle_alpha   90.00
_cell.angle_beta   90.00
_cell.angle_gamma   90.00
#
_symmetry.space_group_name_H-M   'P 1'
#
loop_
_entity.id
_entity.type
_entity.pdbx_description
1 polymer ?
#
loop_
_entity_poly.entity_id
_entity_poly.type
_entity_poly.pdbx_seq_one_letter_code
_entity_poly.pdbx_strand_id
1 'polypeptide(L)'
;ESIKKSEEMFQTIFLQLIESLQQNVMQAVMQASSDPKKMIEVGLSTLFTLIKNDPRMARIIYIDAMLVQELHNHATIHETMSQFDRMIHAFVMLMMPHIDRSEQEISLIATGLNGYVTQVAIRWVTGGFKLSLEDVLTACQTVFMSLLDTFAEK
;
A
#
# COMPACT_ATOMS: atom_id res chain seq x y z
N GLU A 1 31.23 8.59 -8.67
CA GLU A 1 31.04 9.00 -7.26
C GLU A 1 29.79 9.83 -7.06
N SER A 2 29.49 10.83 -7.90
CA SER A 2 28.33 11.70 -7.74
C SER A 2 27.02 10.96 -8.00
N ILE A 3 26.98 10.03 -8.96
CA ILE A 3 25.80 9.20 -9.27
C ILE A 3 25.47 8.31 -8.07
N LYS A 4 26.50 7.67 -7.49
CA LYS A 4 26.33 6.79 -6.32
C LYS A 4 25.80 7.56 -5.11
N LYS A 5 26.30 8.78 -4.86
CA LYS A 5 25.80 9.63 -3.78
C LYS A 5 24.34 10.03 -3.99
N SER A 6 23.96 10.34 -5.23
CA SER A 6 22.58 10.69 -5.57
C SER A 6 21.65 9.52 -5.36
N GLU A 7 22.08 8.31 -5.71
CA GLU A 7 21.30 7.09 -5.48
C GLU A 7 21.11 6.80 -3.99
N GLU A 8 22.18 6.94 -3.20
CA GLU A 8 22.12 6.76 -1.75
C GLU A 8 21.20 7.78 -1.10
N MET A 9 21.26 9.04 -1.55
CA MET A 9 20.37 10.09 -1.07
C MET A 9 18.90 9.77 -1.41
N PHE A 10 18.64 9.32 -2.65
CA PHE A 10 17.31 8.94 -3.07
C PHE A 10 16.76 7.80 -2.21
N GLN A 11 17.57 6.75 -1.99
CA GLN A 11 17.17 5.63 -1.14
C GLN A 11 16.83 6.08 0.28
N THR A 12 17.62 6.96 0.86
CA THR A 12 17.36 7.48 2.21
C THR A 12 16.03 8.21 2.26
N ILE A 13 15.76 9.09 1.30
CA ILE A 13 14.50 9.83 1.22
C ILE A 13 13.33 8.87 1.01
N PHE A 14 13.46 7.92 0.09
CA PHE A 14 12.44 6.92 -0.19
C PHE A 14 12.09 6.11 1.05
N LEU A 15 13.09 5.61 1.78
CA LEU A 15 12.87 4.82 2.98
C LEU A 15 12.15 5.62 4.06
N GLN A 16 12.54 6.88 4.26
CA GLN A 16 11.87 7.75 5.25
C GLN A 16 10.41 7.98 4.89
N LEU A 17 10.14 8.25 3.62
CA LEU A 17 8.78 8.52 3.15
C LEU A 17 7.90 7.28 3.26
N ILE A 18 8.42 6.12 2.85
CA ILE A 18 7.66 4.87 2.89
C ILE A 18 7.35 4.44 4.33
N GLU A 19 8.32 4.57 5.23
CA GLU A 19 8.13 4.26 6.65
C GLU A 19 7.07 5.16 7.27
N SER A 20 7.14 6.46 6.99
CA SER A 20 6.16 7.42 7.49
C SER A 20 4.76 7.08 6.97
N LEU A 21 4.64 6.76 5.69
CA LEU A 21 3.35 6.38 5.09
C LEU A 21 2.79 5.12 5.74
N GLN A 22 3.61 4.08 5.91
CA GLN A 22 3.20 2.83 6.54
C GLN A 22 2.77 3.04 7.99
N GLN A 23 3.53 3.81 8.75
CA GLN A 23 3.21 4.10 10.16
C GLN A 23 1.89 4.84 10.28
N ASN A 24 1.65 5.82 9.43
CA ASN A 24 0.40 6.60 9.46
C ASN A 24 -0.81 5.71 9.14
N VAL A 25 -0.70 4.85 8.13
CA VAL A 25 -1.78 3.92 7.78
C VAL A 25 -2.01 2.92 8.91
N MET A 26 -0.94 2.31 9.42
CA MET A 26 -1.03 1.32 10.51
C MET A 26 -1.67 1.94 11.75
N GLN A 27 -1.23 3.13 12.15
CA GLN A 27 -1.76 3.82 13.32
C GLN A 27 -3.25 4.11 13.15
N ALA A 28 -3.66 4.60 11.99
CA ALA A 28 -5.06 4.89 11.70
C ALA A 28 -5.93 3.63 11.78
N VAL A 29 -5.47 2.52 11.22
CA VAL A 29 -6.19 1.25 11.27
C VAL A 29 -6.29 0.73 12.71
N MET A 30 -5.21 0.81 13.47
CA MET A 30 -5.19 0.33 14.86
C MET A 30 -6.05 1.18 15.78
N GLN A 31 -6.27 2.45 15.47
CA GLN A 31 -7.16 3.33 16.21
C GLN A 31 -8.62 3.22 15.78
N ALA A 32 -8.89 2.58 14.64
CA ALA A 32 -10.26 2.34 14.17
C ALA A 32 -10.93 1.30 15.07
N SER A 33 -12.26 1.17 14.91
CA SER A 33 -13.00 0.14 15.62
C SER A 33 -12.50 -1.25 15.21
N SER A 34 -12.81 -2.28 16.02
CA SER A 34 -12.45 -3.66 15.71
C SER A 34 -13.25 -4.25 14.54
N ASP A 35 -14.18 -3.50 13.97
CA ASP A 35 -14.96 -3.92 12.81
C ASP A 35 -14.07 -3.98 11.58
N PRO A 36 -13.92 -5.15 10.93
CA PRO A 36 -13.08 -5.31 9.75
C PRO A 36 -13.43 -4.35 8.61
N LYS A 37 -14.71 -4.09 8.37
CA LYS A 37 -15.13 -3.16 7.31
C LYS A 37 -14.62 -1.75 7.60
N LYS A 38 -14.70 -1.32 8.84
CA LYS A 38 -14.22 -0.01 9.27
C LYS A 38 -12.70 0.09 9.13
N MET A 39 -11.99 -0.96 9.48
CA MET A 39 -10.53 -1.01 9.33
C MET A 39 -10.11 -0.84 7.86
N ILE A 40 -10.81 -1.50 6.94
CA ILE A 40 -10.57 -1.37 5.50
C ILE A 40 -10.82 0.06 5.04
N GLU A 41 -11.96 0.64 5.41
CA GLU A 41 -12.32 2.02 5.04
C GLU A 41 -11.27 3.01 5.52
N VAL A 42 -10.88 2.91 6.79
CA VAL A 42 -9.90 3.82 7.40
C VAL A 42 -8.52 3.65 6.78
N GLY A 43 -8.08 2.41 6.57
CA GLY A 43 -6.77 2.13 5.98
C GLY A 43 -6.63 2.70 4.58
N LEU A 44 -7.60 2.42 3.71
CA LEU A 44 -7.59 2.90 2.33
C LEU A 44 -7.76 4.42 2.27
N SER A 45 -8.69 4.97 3.05
CA SER A 45 -8.93 6.41 3.10
C SER A 45 -7.68 7.17 3.56
N THR A 46 -7.00 6.68 4.59
CA THR A 46 -5.77 7.29 5.09
C THR A 46 -4.68 7.26 4.03
N LEU A 47 -4.46 6.10 3.40
CA LEU A 47 -3.43 5.96 2.37
C LEU A 47 -3.65 6.94 1.21
N PHE A 48 -4.82 6.92 0.60
CA PHE A 48 -5.08 7.73 -0.58
C PHE A 48 -5.21 9.23 -0.27
N THR A 49 -5.67 9.58 0.93
CA THR A 49 -5.69 10.98 1.37
C THR A 49 -4.26 11.52 1.55
N LEU A 50 -3.37 10.73 2.14
CA LEU A 50 -1.96 11.12 2.28
C LEU A 50 -1.28 11.28 0.91
N ILE A 51 -1.57 10.37 -0.02
CA ILE A 51 -1.05 10.45 -1.39
C ILE A 51 -1.50 11.76 -2.06
N LYS A 52 -2.78 12.09 -1.95
CA LYS A 52 -3.34 13.30 -2.57
C LYS A 52 -2.77 14.57 -1.95
N ASN A 53 -2.58 14.58 -0.63
CA ASN A 53 -2.14 15.76 0.10
C ASN A 53 -0.64 16.02 -0.05
N ASP A 54 0.13 15.03 -0.50
CA ASP A 54 1.56 15.19 -0.72
C ASP A 54 1.96 14.60 -2.08
N PRO A 55 1.73 15.35 -3.18
CA PRO A 55 2.04 14.86 -4.53
C PRO A 55 3.52 14.58 -4.75
N ARG A 56 4.42 15.26 -4.04
CA ARG A 56 5.86 15.02 -4.14
C ARG A 56 6.23 13.66 -3.56
N MET A 57 5.73 13.36 -2.39
CA MET A 57 5.90 12.05 -1.76
C MET A 57 5.34 10.95 -2.66
N ALA A 58 4.13 11.15 -3.18
CA ALA A 58 3.46 10.19 -4.05
C ALA A 58 4.29 9.91 -5.30
N ARG A 59 4.86 10.95 -5.92
CA ARG A 59 5.72 10.79 -7.10
C ARG A 59 6.98 10.00 -6.78
N ILE A 60 7.62 10.28 -5.66
CA ILE A 60 8.83 9.56 -5.25
C ILE A 60 8.52 8.08 -5.05
N ILE A 61 7.46 7.76 -4.33
CA ILE A 61 7.11 6.37 -3.97
C ILE A 61 6.60 5.58 -5.18
N TYR A 62 5.71 6.18 -5.98
CA TYR A 62 4.97 5.43 -7.00
C TYR A 62 5.51 5.57 -8.42
N ILE A 63 6.38 6.55 -8.67
CA ILE A 63 6.95 6.77 -10.01
C ILE A 63 8.47 6.65 -9.97
N ASP A 64 9.14 7.53 -9.21
CA ASP A 64 10.60 7.63 -9.24
C ASP A 64 11.27 6.38 -8.67
N ALA A 65 10.72 5.78 -7.61
CA ALA A 65 11.27 4.56 -7.02
C ALA A 65 11.21 3.39 -8.00
N MET A 66 10.13 3.28 -8.76
CA MET A 66 10.00 2.22 -9.77
C MET A 66 11.01 2.38 -10.89
N LEU A 67 11.25 3.62 -11.34
CA LEU A 67 12.28 3.91 -12.35
C LEU A 67 13.67 3.57 -11.84
N VAL A 68 13.99 3.95 -10.61
CA VAL A 68 15.31 3.66 -10.00
C VAL A 68 15.50 2.15 -9.87
N GLN A 69 14.47 1.43 -9.44
CA GLN A 69 14.53 -0.02 -9.34
C GLN A 69 14.75 -0.68 -10.69
N GLU A 70 14.04 -0.23 -11.72
CA GLU A 70 14.15 -0.77 -13.08
C GLU A 70 15.53 -0.53 -13.69
N LEU A 71 16.05 0.69 -13.52
CA LEU A 71 17.34 1.09 -14.12
C LEU A 71 18.55 0.56 -13.36
N HIS A 72 18.46 0.43 -12.04
CA HIS A 72 19.61 0.14 -11.18
C HIS A 72 19.45 -1.16 -10.37
N ASN A 73 18.33 -1.83 -10.48
CA ASN A 73 18.04 -3.12 -9.83
C ASN A 73 18.33 -3.08 -8.31
N HIS A 74 17.79 -2.08 -7.61
CA HIS A 74 18.01 -1.92 -6.17
C HIS A 74 17.16 -2.90 -5.35
N ALA A 75 17.81 -3.90 -4.76
CA ALA A 75 17.18 -4.89 -3.89
C ALA A 75 16.50 -4.24 -2.68
N THR A 76 17.09 -3.15 -2.15
CA THR A 76 16.54 -2.44 -0.98
C THR A 76 15.15 -1.88 -1.24
N ILE A 77 14.93 -1.29 -2.43
CA ILE A 77 13.62 -0.74 -2.79
C ILE A 77 12.60 -1.87 -2.90
N HIS A 78 12.98 -2.97 -3.58
CA HIS A 78 12.12 -4.14 -3.71
C HIS A 78 11.75 -4.72 -2.34
N GLU A 79 12.72 -4.87 -1.47
CA GLU A 79 12.51 -5.39 -0.11
C GLU A 79 11.58 -4.48 0.69
N THR A 80 11.74 -3.16 0.58
CA THR A 80 10.91 -2.18 1.27
C THR A 80 9.47 -2.24 0.77
N MET A 81 9.26 -2.37 -0.55
CA MET A 81 7.93 -2.54 -1.11
C MET A 81 7.26 -3.82 -0.62
N SER A 82 8.04 -4.87 -0.38
CA SER A 82 7.53 -6.13 0.18
C SER A 82 7.04 -5.99 1.62
N GLN A 83 7.45 -4.95 2.34
CA GLN A 83 6.93 -4.67 3.68
C GLN A 83 5.45 -4.32 3.66
N PHE A 84 4.94 -3.71 2.59
CA PHE A 84 3.51 -3.49 2.43
C PHE A 84 2.75 -4.81 2.32
N ASP A 85 3.29 -5.80 1.62
CA ASP A 85 2.69 -7.14 1.56
C ASP A 85 2.54 -7.72 2.96
N ARG A 86 3.60 -7.61 3.78
CA ARG A 86 3.58 -8.12 5.16
C ARG A 86 2.59 -7.36 6.03
N MET A 87 2.47 -6.05 5.84
CA MET A 87 1.51 -5.24 6.58
C MET A 87 0.08 -5.66 6.23
N ILE A 88 -0.23 -5.83 4.95
CA ILE A 88 -1.56 -6.28 4.51
C ILE A 88 -1.83 -7.69 5.01
N HIS A 89 -0.85 -8.60 4.96
CA HIS A 89 -0.96 -9.94 5.50
C HIS A 89 -1.35 -9.91 7.00
N ALA A 90 -0.66 -9.07 7.78
CA ALA A 90 -0.96 -8.92 9.21
C ALA A 90 -2.39 -8.42 9.43
N PHE A 91 -2.86 -7.46 8.63
CA PHE A 91 -4.22 -6.96 8.72
C PHE A 91 -5.25 -8.02 8.31
N VAL A 92 -4.97 -8.80 7.27
CA VAL A 92 -5.86 -9.91 6.88
C VAL A 92 -6.02 -10.90 8.04
N MET A 93 -4.92 -11.26 8.69
CA MET A 93 -4.96 -12.18 9.83
C MET A 93 -5.70 -11.57 11.02
N LEU A 94 -5.54 -10.28 11.24
CA LEU A 94 -6.23 -9.58 12.34
C LEU A 94 -7.74 -9.49 12.09
N MET A 95 -8.15 -9.22 10.84
CA MET A 95 -9.55 -9.07 10.47
C MET A 95 -10.28 -10.40 10.36
N MET A 96 -9.56 -11.47 10.00
CA MET A 96 -10.14 -12.79 9.76
C MET A 96 -9.32 -13.88 10.47
N PRO A 97 -9.32 -13.90 11.82
CA PRO A 97 -8.46 -14.83 12.58
C PRO A 97 -8.81 -16.30 12.37
N HIS A 98 -10.01 -16.59 11.87
CA HIS A 98 -10.48 -17.96 11.64
C HIS A 98 -10.49 -18.34 10.16
N ILE A 99 -9.75 -17.61 9.32
CA ILE A 99 -9.69 -17.91 7.89
C ILE A 99 -9.11 -19.32 7.67
N ASP A 100 -9.86 -20.16 6.97
CA ASP A 100 -9.46 -21.53 6.68
C ASP A 100 -8.71 -21.60 5.35
N ARG A 101 -7.50 -21.07 5.35
CA ARG A 101 -6.61 -21.05 4.19
C ARG A 101 -5.17 -21.23 4.68
N SER A 102 -4.30 -21.74 3.81
CA SER A 102 -2.88 -21.88 4.13
C SER A 102 -2.21 -20.50 4.24
N GLU A 103 -1.13 -20.41 5.02
CA GLU A 103 -0.35 -19.18 5.11
C GLU A 103 0.15 -18.70 3.76
N GLN A 104 0.55 -19.63 2.89
CA GLN A 104 1.00 -19.28 1.55
C GLN A 104 -0.11 -18.65 0.72
N GLU A 105 -1.31 -19.20 0.80
CA GLU A 105 -2.47 -18.63 0.09
C GLU A 105 -2.83 -17.25 0.61
N ILE A 106 -2.81 -17.06 1.93
CA ILE A 106 -3.07 -15.75 2.55
C ILE A 106 -1.99 -14.75 2.14
N SER A 107 -0.73 -15.17 2.10
CA SER A 107 0.38 -14.33 1.65
C SER A 107 0.20 -13.88 0.20
N LEU A 108 -0.23 -14.78 -0.69
CA LEU A 108 -0.51 -14.45 -2.09
C LEU A 108 -1.69 -13.48 -2.23
N ILE A 109 -2.72 -13.66 -1.42
CA ILE A 109 -3.85 -12.73 -1.38
C ILE A 109 -3.37 -11.33 -0.96
N ALA A 110 -2.54 -11.25 0.07
CA ALA A 110 -1.98 -9.96 0.53
C ALA A 110 -1.15 -9.30 -0.57
N THR A 111 -0.32 -10.07 -1.26
CA THR A 111 0.47 -9.57 -2.40
C THR A 111 -0.45 -9.04 -3.50
N GLY A 112 -1.52 -9.77 -3.82
CA GLY A 112 -2.50 -9.34 -4.82
C GLY A 112 -3.19 -8.05 -4.44
N LEU A 113 -3.60 -7.92 -3.18
CA LEU A 113 -4.24 -6.69 -2.67
C LEU A 113 -3.28 -5.51 -2.72
N ASN A 114 -2.03 -5.71 -2.31
CA ASN A 114 -1.00 -4.68 -2.41
C ASN A 114 -0.78 -4.26 -3.86
N GLY A 115 -0.70 -5.24 -4.76
CA GLY A 115 -0.56 -4.97 -6.19
C GLY A 115 -1.73 -4.16 -6.74
N TYR A 116 -2.94 -4.50 -6.35
CA TYR A 116 -4.13 -3.76 -6.76
C TYR A 116 -4.05 -2.29 -6.32
N VAL A 117 -3.82 -2.05 -5.04
CA VAL A 117 -3.73 -0.70 -4.48
C VAL A 117 -2.58 0.08 -5.12
N THR A 118 -1.42 -0.56 -5.26
CA THR A 118 -0.23 0.08 -5.86
C THR A 118 -0.48 0.49 -7.30
N GLN A 119 -1.09 -0.38 -8.11
CA GLN A 119 -1.37 -0.07 -9.50
C GLN A 119 -2.42 1.04 -9.64
N VAL A 120 -3.43 1.05 -8.79
CA VAL A 120 -4.42 2.14 -8.75
C VAL A 120 -3.74 3.46 -8.38
N ALA A 121 -2.87 3.44 -7.36
CA ALA A 121 -2.12 4.62 -6.95
C ALA A 121 -1.22 5.15 -8.08
N ILE A 122 -0.48 4.26 -8.76
CA ILE A 122 0.38 4.62 -9.89
C ILE A 122 -0.43 5.30 -10.99
N ARG A 123 -1.55 4.71 -11.36
CA ARG A 123 -2.43 5.27 -12.39
C ARG A 123 -2.95 6.66 -11.99
N TRP A 124 -3.34 6.81 -10.74
CA TRP A 124 -3.87 8.07 -10.23
C TRP A 124 -2.82 9.18 -10.22
N VAL A 125 -1.64 8.88 -9.68
CA VAL A 125 -0.52 9.83 -9.61
C VAL A 125 -0.03 10.18 -11.02
N THR A 126 0.15 9.19 -11.88
CA THR A 126 0.61 9.38 -13.28
C THR A 126 -0.40 10.20 -14.07
N GLY A 127 -1.69 10.03 -13.79
CA GLY A 127 -2.76 10.78 -14.44
C GLY A 127 -2.96 12.19 -13.89
N GLY A 128 -2.12 12.65 -12.94
CA GLY A 128 -2.21 13.99 -12.37
C GLY A 128 -3.43 14.19 -11.47
N PHE A 129 -3.86 13.14 -10.80
CA PHE A 129 -5.00 13.17 -9.86
C PHE A 129 -6.32 13.62 -10.52
N LYS A 130 -6.51 13.30 -11.79
CA LYS A 130 -7.74 13.66 -12.52
C LYS A 130 -8.96 12.89 -12.03
N LEU A 131 -8.78 11.63 -11.62
CA LEU A 131 -9.85 10.88 -10.99
C LEU A 131 -10.10 11.43 -9.58
N SER A 132 -11.35 11.39 -9.12
CA SER A 132 -11.65 11.84 -7.76
C SER A 132 -11.13 10.86 -6.73
N LEU A 133 -10.83 11.38 -5.53
CA LEU A 133 -10.47 10.53 -4.39
C LEU A 133 -11.58 9.51 -4.10
N GLU A 134 -12.83 9.94 -4.19
CA GLU A 134 -14.00 9.08 -3.95
C GLU A 134 -14.02 7.89 -4.92
N ASP A 135 -13.79 8.13 -6.21
CA ASP A 135 -13.78 7.07 -7.22
C ASP A 135 -12.68 6.04 -6.96
N VAL A 136 -11.49 6.54 -6.62
CA VAL A 136 -10.33 5.69 -6.30
C VAL A 136 -10.63 4.85 -5.06
N LEU A 137 -11.19 5.45 -4.02
CA LEU A 137 -11.54 4.74 -2.79
C LEU A 137 -12.62 3.70 -3.03
N THR A 138 -13.66 4.04 -3.78
CA THR A 138 -14.75 3.12 -4.08
C THR A 138 -14.23 1.88 -4.80
N ALA A 139 -13.36 2.06 -5.79
CA ALA A 139 -12.78 0.95 -6.54
C ALA A 139 -12.00 0.00 -5.63
N CYS A 140 -11.13 0.55 -4.78
CA CYS A 140 -10.32 -0.26 -3.86
C CYS A 140 -11.17 -0.92 -2.78
N GLN A 141 -12.12 -0.20 -2.21
CA GLN A 141 -13.03 -0.74 -1.19
C GLN A 141 -13.85 -1.91 -1.73
N THR A 142 -14.31 -1.81 -2.97
CA THR A 142 -15.09 -2.89 -3.60
C THR A 142 -14.33 -4.21 -3.58
N VAL A 143 -13.05 -4.20 -3.95
CA VAL A 143 -12.23 -5.41 -3.97
C VAL A 143 -11.99 -5.95 -2.56
N PHE A 144 -11.62 -5.09 -1.63
CA PHE A 144 -11.34 -5.50 -0.24
C PHE A 144 -12.60 -6.02 0.46
N MET A 145 -13.74 -5.34 0.28
CA MET A 145 -15.01 -5.77 0.88
C MET A 145 -15.51 -7.08 0.30
N SER A 146 -15.35 -7.27 -1.01
CA SER A 146 -15.72 -8.54 -1.67
C SER A 146 -14.91 -9.70 -1.12
N LEU A 147 -13.62 -9.49 -0.87
CA LEU A 147 -12.78 -10.51 -0.28
C LEU A 147 -13.24 -10.84 1.15
N LEU A 148 -13.51 -9.82 1.95
CA LEU A 148 -13.99 -9.99 3.31
C LEU A 148 -15.29 -10.80 3.33
N ASP A 149 -16.26 -10.46 2.45
CA ASP A 149 -17.52 -11.15 2.35
C ASP A 149 -17.34 -12.62 1.94
N THR A 150 -16.41 -12.89 1.03
CA THR A 150 -16.10 -14.26 0.58
C THR A 150 -15.65 -15.15 1.74
N PHE A 151 -14.82 -14.62 2.65
CA PHE A 151 -14.34 -15.40 3.79
C PHE A 151 -15.26 -15.36 5.01
N ALA A 152 -16.18 -14.41 5.08
CA ALA A 152 -17.13 -14.31 6.18
C ALA A 152 -18.28 -15.29 6.06
N GLU A 153 -18.56 -15.82 4.87
CA GLU A 153 -19.69 -16.73 4.58
C GLU A 153 -19.47 -18.15 5.10
N LYS A 154 -18.43 -18.39 5.85
CA LYS A 154 -18.19 -19.69 6.48
C LYS A 154 -18.35 -19.61 7.98
#